data_db9354209bcc3ab4cdad30a001e758d1
#
_entry.id   db9354209bcc3ab4cdad30a001e758d1
#
_cell.length_a   1.000
_cell.length_b   1.000
_cell.length_c   1.000
_cell.angle_alpha   90.00
_cell.angle_beta   90.00
_cell.angle_gamma   90.00
#
_symmetry.space_group_name_H-M   'P 1'
#
loop_
_entity.id
_entity.type
_entity.pdbx_description
1 polymer ?
#
loop_
_entity_poly.entity_id
_entity_poly.type
_entity_poly.pdbx_seq_one_letter_code
_entity_poly.pdbx_strand_id
1 'polypeptide(L)'
;MSKDEGLEYLLDLDGEILVQDAGYWAKIEARRLKKPSTECPHGIKYCLTLHDKFGRRVLGFDNAHPVMVRKAGRFSGRRLVYDHKHENSTGKIVPYVFESAEQLVTDFFNEVDKIIKESK
;
A
#
# COMPACT_ATOMS: atom_id res chain seq x y z
N MET A 1 -20.52 -2.53 -17.77
CA MET A 1 -19.73 -1.70 -16.89
C MET A 1 -18.87 -2.56 -15.98
N SER A 2 -17.58 -2.35 -16.05
CA SER A 2 -16.69 -3.15 -15.24
C SER A 2 -16.74 -2.68 -13.78
N LYS A 3 -16.74 -3.63 -12.86
CA LYS A 3 -16.63 -3.35 -11.43
C LYS A 3 -15.22 -3.73 -11.00
N ASP A 4 -14.72 -2.96 -10.07
CA ASP A 4 -13.50 -3.33 -9.37
C ASP A 4 -13.88 -4.37 -8.32
N GLU A 5 -13.85 -5.64 -8.71
CA GLU A 5 -14.27 -6.74 -7.85
C GLU A 5 -13.43 -6.84 -6.59
N GLY A 6 -12.18 -6.41 -6.65
CA GLY A 6 -11.31 -6.39 -5.49
C GLY A 6 -11.67 -5.31 -4.48
N LEU A 7 -12.47 -4.32 -4.87
CA LEU A 7 -12.84 -3.22 -3.98
C LEU A 7 -13.67 -3.71 -2.79
N GLU A 8 -14.69 -4.53 -3.05
CA GLU A 8 -15.51 -5.06 -1.95
C GLU A 8 -14.67 -5.96 -1.04
N TYR A 9 -13.80 -6.77 -1.63
CA TYR A 9 -12.89 -7.61 -0.87
C TYR A 9 -11.97 -6.77 0.02
N LEU A 10 -11.37 -5.70 -0.54
CA LEU A 10 -10.49 -4.82 0.22
C LEU A 10 -11.25 -4.12 1.36
N LEU A 11 -12.44 -3.61 1.08
CA LEU A 11 -13.24 -2.92 2.10
C LEU A 11 -13.68 -3.88 3.21
N ASP A 12 -13.95 -5.14 2.87
CA ASP A 12 -14.31 -6.15 3.87
C ASP A 12 -13.12 -6.49 4.78
N LEU A 13 -11.91 -6.27 4.33
CA LEU A 13 -10.71 -6.53 5.13
C LEU A 13 -10.36 -5.38 6.07
N ASP A 14 -11.07 -4.26 6.01
CA ASP A 14 -10.76 -3.11 6.84
C ASP A 14 -10.73 -3.47 8.33
N GLY A 15 -9.63 -3.16 8.99
CA GLY A 15 -9.43 -3.45 10.40
C GLY A 15 -8.93 -4.85 10.70
N GLU A 16 -8.79 -5.70 9.68
CA GLU A 16 -8.37 -7.07 9.88
C GLU A 16 -6.86 -7.20 10.06
N ILE A 17 -6.48 -8.17 10.89
CA ILE A 17 -5.08 -8.58 11.03
C ILE A 17 -4.98 -9.99 10.49
N LEU A 18 -4.16 -10.15 9.45
CA LEU A 18 -4.02 -11.42 8.73
C LEU A 18 -2.67 -12.04 9.06
N VAL A 19 -2.71 -13.14 9.82
CA VAL A 19 -1.49 -13.85 10.21
C VAL A 19 -0.89 -14.52 9.00
N GLN A 20 0.42 -14.35 8.82
CA GLN A 20 1.18 -14.93 7.72
C GLN A 20 2.18 -15.93 8.27
N ASP A 21 2.95 -16.55 7.38
CA ASP A 21 4.01 -17.49 7.78
C ASP A 21 5.15 -16.80 8.51
N ALA A 22 5.94 -17.58 9.24
CA ALA A 22 7.19 -17.15 9.89
C ALA A 22 7.00 -16.01 10.91
N GLY A 23 5.80 -15.92 11.49
CA GLY A 23 5.50 -14.91 12.49
C GLY A 23 5.15 -13.54 11.94
N TYR A 24 5.07 -13.40 10.64
CA TYR A 24 4.64 -12.15 10.01
C TYR A 24 3.13 -11.99 10.14
N TRP A 25 2.69 -10.74 10.13
CA TRP A 25 1.26 -10.44 10.12
C TRP A 25 1.01 -9.15 9.35
N ALA A 26 -0.11 -9.12 8.64
CA ALA A 26 -0.51 -7.99 7.83
C ALA A 26 -1.70 -7.30 8.47
N LYS A 27 -1.71 -5.97 8.41
CA LYS A 27 -2.85 -5.18 8.86
C LYS A 27 -3.42 -4.45 7.65
N ILE A 28 -4.73 -4.52 7.50
CA ILE A 28 -5.44 -3.91 6.38
C ILE A 28 -6.35 -2.83 6.92
N GLU A 29 -6.20 -1.63 6.38
CA GLU A 29 -7.13 -0.53 6.63
C GLU A 29 -7.54 0.04 5.28
N ALA A 30 -8.82 0.14 5.03
CA ALA A 30 -9.32 0.65 3.77
C ALA A 30 -10.73 1.19 3.96
N ARG A 31 -11.01 2.35 3.37
CA ARG A 31 -12.34 2.94 3.42
C ARG A 31 -12.60 3.73 2.16
N ARG A 32 -13.86 3.82 1.82
CA ARG A 32 -14.31 4.63 0.70
C ARG A 32 -14.45 6.09 1.16
N LEU A 33 -13.92 7.01 0.38
CA LEU A 33 -14.16 8.44 0.61
C LEU A 33 -15.54 8.80 0.13
N LYS A 34 -16.15 9.81 0.74
CA LYS A 34 -17.46 10.30 0.30
C LYS A 34 -17.38 10.86 -1.11
N LYS A 35 -16.29 11.53 -1.44
CA LYS A 35 -16.05 12.08 -2.78
C LYS A 35 -14.60 11.85 -3.16
N PRO A 36 -14.30 11.46 -4.40
CA PRO A 36 -12.95 11.50 -4.89
C PRO A 36 -12.40 12.93 -4.84
N SER A 37 -11.10 13.07 -4.67
CA SER A 37 -10.44 14.35 -4.64
C SER A 37 -9.29 14.36 -5.64
N THR A 38 -8.69 15.52 -5.87
CA THR A 38 -7.52 15.60 -6.74
C THR A 38 -6.35 14.79 -6.18
N GLU A 39 -6.25 14.71 -4.85
CA GLU A 39 -5.22 13.92 -4.17
C GLU A 39 -5.52 12.43 -4.20
N CYS A 40 -6.79 12.08 -4.28
CA CYS A 40 -7.23 10.68 -4.24
C CYS A 40 -8.37 10.46 -5.23
N PRO A 41 -8.05 10.51 -6.54
CA PRO A 41 -9.09 10.45 -7.58
C PRO A 41 -9.84 9.11 -7.60
N HIS A 42 -9.22 8.03 -7.13
CA HIS A 42 -9.91 6.73 -7.07
C HIS A 42 -10.86 6.61 -5.88
N GLY A 43 -10.83 7.58 -4.94
CA GLY A 43 -11.81 7.63 -3.86
C GLY A 43 -11.64 6.62 -2.75
N ILE A 44 -10.48 5.99 -2.63
CA ILE A 44 -10.21 4.97 -1.62
C ILE A 44 -9.03 5.38 -0.76
N LYS A 45 -9.24 5.44 0.55
CA LYS A 45 -8.18 5.67 1.53
C LYS A 45 -7.72 4.31 2.03
N TYR A 46 -6.43 4.02 1.98
CA TYR A 46 -5.94 2.71 2.39
C TYR A 46 -4.59 2.80 3.10
N CYS A 47 -4.35 1.80 3.93
CA CYS A 47 -3.05 1.56 4.55
C CYS A 47 -2.91 0.06 4.75
N LEU A 48 -2.02 -0.56 4.00
CA LEU A 48 -1.73 -2.00 4.07
C LEU A 48 -0.31 -2.15 4.55
N THR A 49 -0.12 -2.82 5.68
CA THR A 49 1.21 -2.97 6.28
C THR A 49 1.51 -4.42 6.59
N LEU A 50 2.79 -4.77 6.53
CA LEU A 50 3.29 -6.07 6.96
C LEU A 50 4.26 -5.86 8.10
N HIS A 51 4.12 -6.66 9.15
CA HIS A 51 4.96 -6.61 10.33
C HIS A 51 5.64 -7.95 10.56
N ASP A 52 6.86 -7.93 11.08
CA ASP A 52 7.57 -9.15 11.43
C ASP A 52 7.15 -9.63 12.83
N LYS A 53 7.71 -10.75 13.28
CA LYS A 53 7.38 -11.33 14.57
C LYS A 53 7.72 -10.44 15.76
N PHE A 54 8.56 -9.42 15.54
CA PHE A 54 8.92 -8.46 16.58
C PHE A 54 8.04 -7.20 16.52
N GLY A 55 7.06 -7.16 15.63
CA GLY A 55 6.16 -6.04 15.47
C GLY A 55 6.70 -4.90 14.62
N ARG A 56 7.86 -5.08 13.99
CA ARG A 56 8.44 -4.03 13.14
C ARG A 56 7.79 -4.04 11.75
N ARG A 57 7.40 -2.86 11.27
CA ARG A 57 6.84 -2.75 9.93
C ARG A 57 7.93 -2.97 8.90
N VAL A 58 7.73 -3.93 8.00
CA VAL A 58 8.69 -4.28 6.95
C VAL A 58 8.20 -3.94 5.55
N LEU A 59 6.92 -3.59 5.42
CA LEU A 59 6.32 -3.19 4.16
C LEU A 59 5.11 -2.32 4.43
N GLY A 60 4.85 -1.35 3.59
CA GLY A 60 3.65 -0.54 3.68
C GLY A 60 3.25 0.02 2.34
N PHE A 61 1.95 -0.03 2.06
CA PHE A 61 1.34 0.66 0.93
C PHE A 61 0.27 1.57 1.50
N ASP A 62 0.34 2.87 1.26
CA ASP A 62 -0.69 3.75 1.77
C ASP A 62 -0.83 5.03 0.94
N ASN A 63 -1.94 5.73 1.13
CA ASN A 63 -2.19 7.03 0.56
C ASN A 63 -2.78 8.00 1.58
N ALA A 64 -2.63 7.69 2.87
CA ALA A 64 -3.21 8.52 3.93
C ALA A 64 -2.53 9.87 4.03
N HIS A 65 -1.24 9.93 3.75
CA HIS A 65 -0.45 11.15 3.84
C HIS A 65 0.41 11.33 2.60
N PRO A 66 0.51 12.56 2.09
CA PRO A 66 1.39 12.80 0.95
C PRO A 66 2.86 12.68 1.34
N VAL A 67 3.66 12.24 0.40
CA VAL A 67 5.11 12.20 0.56
C VAL A 67 5.76 12.98 -0.56
N MET A 68 6.89 13.61 -0.27
CA MET A 68 7.64 14.36 -1.25
C MET A 68 8.63 13.43 -1.93
N VAL A 69 8.56 13.35 -3.25
CA VAL A 69 9.42 12.48 -4.05
C VAL A 69 10.18 13.35 -5.04
N ARG A 70 11.50 13.14 -5.14
CA ARG A 70 12.30 13.87 -6.11
C ARG A 70 12.06 13.30 -7.50
N LYS A 71 11.71 14.17 -8.44
CA LYS A 71 11.56 13.76 -9.84
C LYS A 71 12.94 13.51 -10.45
N ALA A 72 12.98 12.59 -11.39
CA ALA A 72 14.18 12.38 -12.19
C ALA A 72 14.36 13.54 -13.15
N GLY A 73 15.62 13.92 -13.40
CA GLY A 73 15.94 14.92 -14.41
C GLY A 73 16.45 16.22 -13.84
N ARG A 74 17.12 16.93 -14.71
CA ARG A 74 17.88 18.13 -14.38
C ARG A 74 17.01 19.30 -13.93
N PHE A 75 15.86 19.46 -14.56
CA PHE A 75 14.96 20.58 -14.27
C PHE A 75 13.75 20.14 -13.45
N SER A 76 13.76 18.91 -12.99
CA SER A 76 12.67 18.43 -12.16
C SER A 76 12.93 18.82 -10.72
N GLY A 77 11.90 19.06 -9.97
CA GLY A 77 12.00 19.32 -8.55
C GLY A 77 11.47 18.15 -7.78
N ARG A 78 10.81 18.45 -6.70
CA ARG A 78 10.09 17.48 -5.90
C ARG A 78 8.62 17.50 -6.30
N ARG A 79 7.96 16.37 -6.18
CA ARG A 79 6.52 16.32 -6.37
C ARG A 79 5.87 15.65 -5.18
N LEU A 80 4.64 16.04 -4.92
CA LEU A 80 3.85 15.45 -3.84
C LEU A 80 3.16 14.20 -4.39
N VAL A 81 3.31 13.08 -3.68
CA VAL A 81 2.73 11.80 -4.08
C VAL A 81 1.92 11.26 -2.92
N TYR A 82 0.67 10.87 -3.18
CA TYR A 82 -0.21 10.33 -2.15
C TYR A 82 -0.14 8.81 -2.09
N ASP A 83 -0.29 8.13 -3.23
CA ASP A 83 -0.15 6.68 -3.26
C ASP A 83 1.33 6.31 -3.28
N HIS A 84 1.79 5.59 -2.28
CA HIS A 84 3.21 5.25 -2.16
C HIS A 84 3.43 3.93 -1.42
N LYS A 85 4.62 3.40 -1.58
CA LYS A 85 5.06 2.16 -0.97
C LYS A 85 6.31 2.42 -0.13
N HIS A 86 6.32 1.89 1.08
CA HIS A 86 7.48 1.93 1.97
C HIS A 86 8.20 0.58 1.95
N GLU A 87 9.47 0.60 1.61
CA GLU A 87 10.33 -0.59 1.64
C GLU A 87 11.27 -0.46 2.83
N ASN A 88 10.99 -1.19 3.89
CA ASN A 88 11.71 -1.00 5.14
C ASN A 88 13.16 -1.47 5.14
N SER A 89 13.51 -2.44 4.30
CA SER A 89 14.88 -2.91 4.24
C SER A 89 15.86 -1.82 3.81
N THR A 90 15.37 -0.83 3.06
CA THR A 90 16.18 0.27 2.55
C THR A 90 15.73 1.63 3.09
N GLY A 91 14.61 1.68 3.81
CA GLY A 91 13.99 2.94 4.21
C GLY A 91 13.43 3.72 3.05
N LYS A 92 13.31 3.10 1.90
CA LYS A 92 12.93 3.77 0.66
C LYS A 92 11.43 3.94 0.54
N ILE A 93 11.01 5.12 0.10
CA ILE A 93 9.62 5.42 -0.22
C ILE A 93 9.54 5.63 -1.71
N VAL A 94 8.69 4.87 -2.39
CA VAL A 94 8.53 4.98 -3.84
C VAL A 94 7.07 5.25 -4.18
N PRO A 95 6.82 6.00 -5.28
CA PRO A 95 5.45 6.19 -5.74
C PRO A 95 4.82 4.85 -6.10
N TYR A 96 3.52 4.73 -5.84
CA TYR A 96 2.76 3.56 -6.25
C TYR A 96 1.66 4.02 -7.20
N VAL A 97 1.54 3.36 -8.35
CA VAL A 97 0.50 3.68 -9.32
C VAL A 97 -0.72 2.83 -8.99
N PHE A 98 -1.74 3.46 -8.41
CA PHE A 98 -2.99 2.78 -8.10
C PHE A 98 -3.80 2.61 -9.37
N GLU A 99 -4.09 1.38 -9.74
CA GLU A 99 -4.92 1.06 -10.90
C GLU A 99 -6.31 0.59 -10.47
N SER A 100 -6.36 -0.31 -9.49
CA SER A 100 -7.61 -0.84 -8.95
C SER A 100 -7.35 -1.41 -7.57
N ALA A 101 -8.42 -1.61 -6.80
CA ALA A 101 -8.30 -2.24 -5.49
C ALA A 101 -7.81 -3.69 -5.64
N GLU A 102 -8.25 -4.39 -6.66
CA GLU A 102 -7.77 -5.75 -6.94
C GLU A 102 -6.27 -5.76 -7.19
N GLN A 103 -5.78 -4.84 -8.01
CA GLN A 103 -4.35 -4.75 -8.29
C GLN A 103 -3.56 -4.37 -7.03
N LEU A 104 -4.08 -3.47 -6.21
CA LEU A 104 -3.45 -3.08 -4.96
C LEU A 104 -3.26 -4.28 -4.03
N VAL A 105 -4.32 -5.06 -3.82
CA VAL A 105 -4.27 -6.26 -2.97
C VAL A 105 -3.27 -7.27 -3.53
N THR A 106 -3.31 -7.48 -4.85
CA THR A 106 -2.40 -8.41 -5.53
C THR A 106 -0.95 -7.97 -5.35
N ASP A 107 -0.67 -6.70 -5.60
CA ASP A 107 0.69 -6.17 -5.47
C ASP A 107 1.20 -6.28 -4.03
N PHE A 108 0.34 -5.97 -3.06
CA PHE A 108 0.71 -6.05 -1.66
C PHE A 108 1.08 -7.49 -1.27
N PHE A 109 0.21 -8.46 -1.57
CA PHE A 109 0.46 -9.84 -1.16
C PHE A 109 1.59 -10.50 -1.96
N ASN A 110 1.84 -10.06 -3.19
CA ASN A 110 3.03 -10.52 -3.92
C ASN A 110 4.32 -10.07 -3.21
N GLU A 111 4.35 -8.84 -2.71
CA GLU A 111 5.48 -8.34 -1.94
C GLU A 111 5.60 -9.05 -0.59
N VAL A 112 4.46 -9.33 0.06
CA VAL A 112 4.44 -10.09 1.32
C VAL A 112 5.08 -11.46 1.11
N ASP A 113 4.66 -12.18 0.09
CA ASP A 113 5.19 -13.51 -0.21
C ASP A 113 6.69 -13.47 -0.48
N LYS A 114 7.13 -12.46 -1.21
CA LYS A 114 8.54 -12.27 -1.53
C LYS A 114 9.37 -12.04 -0.25
N ILE A 115 8.89 -11.17 0.63
CA ILE A 115 9.58 -10.86 1.89
C ILE A 115 9.68 -12.09 2.77
N ILE A 116 8.59 -12.84 2.92
CA ILE A 116 8.57 -14.05 3.75
C ILE A 116 9.48 -15.11 3.17
N LYS A 117 9.44 -15.29 1.86
CA LYS A 117 10.31 -16.27 1.18
C LYS A 117 11.77 -15.94 1.36
N GLU A 118 12.14 -14.66 1.25
CA GLU A 118 13.52 -14.22 1.42
C GLU A 118 14.01 -14.31 2.88
N SER A 119 13.08 -14.35 3.84
CA SER A 119 13.43 -14.43 5.26
C SER A 119 13.74 -15.85 5.74
N LYS A 120 13.46 -16.84 4.92
CA LYS A 120 13.68 -18.25 5.27
C LYS A 120 15.09 -18.71 4.97
#